data_d739831747e56fa4904e23ff49d3ab87
#
_entry.id   d739831747e56fa4904e23ff49d3ab87
#
_cell.length_a   1.000
_cell.length_b   1.000
_cell.length_c   1.000
_cell.angle_alpha   90.00
_cell.angle_beta   90.00
_cell.angle_gamma   90.00
#
_symmetry.space_group_name_H-M   'P 1'
#
loop_
_entity.id
_entity.type
_entity.pdbx_description
1 polymer ?
#
loop_
_entity_poly.entity_id
_entity_poly.type
_entity_poly.pdbx_seq_one_letter_code
_entity_poly.pdbx_strand_id
1 'polypeptide(L)'
;MEQKQNRSSFSGKLGFVLSAAGASVGLGNIWRFPYLAAKYGGGIFLLIYIVLALTFGYTMIMAETVLGRMTHKSPVSAYGTFAKPGKKNGFLGFGGWINAVIPVLIVPYYSVIGGWVIKYLFEYLRGNAQGLAEDGYFSAFIADGASAEVCFLLFAFFTLGIIFAGVRNGVERVSRLMMPVLVVLSVIIAVYSVTRPGALAGVAYFLVPNPANFSWMTVVTAMGQMFYSLSIAMGILVTFGSYMKKDVSIEESTEHVEIFDTLIAVMAGLMIIPAVFAFSGGDPDTLQAGPALMFITIPKVFASMGLGTVVGVLFFVLVLFAAVTSSIALTESAVSTFEDELGWGRKKATVLVGVIMVALGTLSSLGYGPLAGVTVIGMQFLDFFDFLTNSVMMPIAAIATCLLVSRVIGVDKIEQEVELDGQPFRRKRIFRFMIRWLCPVFAAVILASSVANAFGIIKM
;
A
#
# COMPACT_ATOMS: atom_id res chain seq x y z
N MET A 1 -6.47 29.04 26.95
CA MET A 1 -6.16 29.48 25.57
C MET A 1 -5.62 28.25 24.84
N GLU A 2 -6.49 27.54 24.11
CA GLU A 2 -6.04 26.48 23.21
C GLU A 2 -5.21 27.12 22.10
N GLN A 3 -3.91 26.84 22.09
CA GLN A 3 -3.11 27.11 20.90
C GLN A 3 -3.73 26.29 19.77
N LYS A 4 -4.42 26.95 18.83
CA LYS A 4 -4.72 26.36 17.52
C LYS A 4 -3.37 25.97 16.91
N GLN A 5 -2.94 24.74 17.11
CA GLN A 5 -1.88 24.16 16.30
C GLN A 5 -2.38 24.26 14.85
N ASN A 6 -1.76 25.14 14.07
CA ASN A 6 -2.05 25.24 12.65
C ASN A 6 -1.66 23.90 12.02
N ARG A 7 -2.68 23.03 11.78
CA ARG A 7 -2.45 21.74 11.15
C ARG A 7 -1.80 21.96 9.78
N SER A 8 -0.81 21.16 9.46
CA SER A 8 -0.19 21.15 8.13
C SER A 8 -1.25 20.98 7.05
N SER A 9 -1.06 21.61 5.89
CA SER A 9 -1.99 21.49 4.77
C SER A 9 -1.23 21.27 3.46
N PHE A 10 -1.81 20.46 2.55
CA PHE A 10 -1.34 20.38 1.18
C PHE A 10 -1.49 21.71 0.45
N SER A 11 -0.67 21.93 -0.58
CA SER A 11 -0.72 23.17 -1.36
C SER A 11 -2.04 23.32 -2.14
N GLY A 12 -2.71 22.20 -2.46
CA GLY A 12 -3.98 22.14 -3.20
C GLY A 12 -4.31 20.71 -3.65
N LYS A 13 -5.26 20.56 -4.59
CA LYS A 13 -5.73 19.28 -5.13
C LYS A 13 -4.58 18.39 -5.62
N LEU A 14 -3.68 18.93 -6.45
CA LEU A 14 -2.57 18.13 -7.00
C LEU A 14 -1.64 17.59 -5.91
N GLY A 15 -1.35 18.39 -4.87
CA GLY A 15 -0.55 17.95 -3.73
C GLY A 15 -1.18 16.78 -2.99
N PHE A 16 -2.47 16.86 -2.71
CA PHE A 16 -3.22 15.76 -2.10
C PHE A 16 -3.23 14.52 -2.99
N VAL A 17 -3.65 14.67 -4.27
CA VAL A 17 -3.80 13.54 -5.20
C VAL A 17 -2.49 12.78 -5.39
N LEU A 18 -1.36 13.48 -5.64
CA LEU A 18 -0.07 12.83 -5.85
C LEU A 18 0.49 12.20 -4.56
N SER A 19 0.20 12.79 -3.39
CA SER A 19 0.60 12.19 -2.12
C SER A 19 -0.23 10.96 -1.78
N ALA A 20 -1.55 11.00 -1.98
CA ALA A 20 -2.45 9.89 -1.73
C ALA A 20 -2.26 8.75 -2.76
N ALA A 21 -2.08 9.10 -4.04
CA ALA A 21 -1.71 8.13 -5.07
C ALA A 21 -0.34 7.49 -4.78
N GLY A 22 0.65 8.28 -4.33
CA GLY A 22 1.94 7.75 -3.90
C GLY A 22 1.87 6.85 -2.66
N ALA A 23 0.90 7.08 -1.78
CA ALA A 23 0.62 6.17 -0.68
C ALA A 23 0.04 4.84 -1.16
N SER A 24 -0.89 4.89 -2.13
CA SER A 24 -1.56 3.71 -2.69
C SER A 24 -0.65 2.93 -3.63
N VAL A 25 0.08 3.62 -4.53
CA VAL A 25 1.02 2.99 -5.45
C VAL A 25 2.29 2.55 -4.70
N GLY A 26 2.31 1.30 -4.29
CA GLY A 26 3.38 0.72 -3.48
C GLY A 26 3.86 -0.62 -4.02
N LEU A 27 4.58 -1.32 -3.17
CA LEU A 27 5.08 -2.67 -3.46
C LEU A 27 3.95 -3.64 -3.80
N GLY A 28 2.75 -3.43 -3.23
CA GLY A 28 1.57 -4.26 -3.50
C GLY A 28 1.11 -4.26 -4.95
N ASN A 29 1.23 -3.11 -5.66
CA ASN A 29 0.91 -3.03 -7.08
C ASN A 29 1.98 -3.73 -7.94
N ILE A 30 3.25 -3.69 -7.51
CA ILE A 30 4.36 -4.12 -8.35
C ILE A 30 4.61 -5.63 -8.26
N TRP A 31 4.47 -6.24 -7.09
CA TRP A 31 4.71 -7.69 -6.97
C TRP A 31 3.45 -8.51 -6.71
N ARG A 32 2.59 -8.04 -5.75
CA ARG A 32 1.45 -8.84 -5.31
C ARG A 32 0.35 -8.90 -6.37
N PHE A 33 0.05 -7.77 -6.99
CA PHE A 33 -0.98 -7.71 -8.03
C PHE A 33 -0.65 -8.58 -9.25
N PRO A 34 0.55 -8.51 -9.89
CA PRO A 34 0.87 -9.38 -11.02
C PRO A 34 0.83 -10.87 -10.68
N TYR A 35 1.35 -11.25 -9.51
CA TYR A 35 1.28 -12.63 -9.04
C TYR A 35 -0.16 -13.11 -8.90
N LEU A 36 -1.01 -12.35 -8.20
CA LEU A 36 -2.41 -12.74 -8.00
C LEU A 36 -3.19 -12.75 -9.32
N ALA A 37 -2.95 -11.77 -10.19
CA ALA A 37 -3.57 -11.74 -11.50
C ALA A 37 -3.21 -12.99 -12.33
N ALA A 38 -1.95 -13.38 -12.35
CA ALA A 38 -1.51 -14.57 -13.07
C ALA A 38 -2.09 -15.86 -12.46
N LYS A 39 -2.06 -16.00 -11.14
CA LYS A 39 -2.53 -17.20 -10.45
C LYS A 39 -4.06 -17.38 -10.48
N TYR A 40 -4.81 -16.27 -10.45
CA TYR A 40 -6.26 -16.29 -10.27
C TYR A 40 -7.05 -15.84 -11.51
N GLY A 41 -6.54 -16.13 -12.71
CA GLY A 41 -7.29 -16.11 -13.94
C GLY A 41 -7.04 -14.95 -14.89
N GLY A 42 -5.93 -14.20 -14.73
CA GLY A 42 -5.50 -13.16 -15.67
C GLY A 42 -6.54 -12.07 -15.88
N GLY A 43 -7.07 -11.96 -17.08
CA GLY A 43 -8.03 -10.91 -17.45
C GLY A 43 -9.34 -10.93 -16.66
N ILE A 44 -9.81 -12.09 -16.17
CA ILE A 44 -11.00 -12.14 -15.33
C ILE A 44 -10.71 -11.57 -13.91
N PHE A 45 -9.51 -11.82 -13.38
CA PHE A 45 -9.06 -11.19 -12.14
C PHE A 45 -9.00 -9.67 -12.30
N LEU A 46 -8.40 -9.18 -13.39
CA LEU A 46 -8.31 -7.76 -13.70
C LEU A 46 -9.69 -7.10 -13.79
N LEU A 47 -10.65 -7.74 -14.48
CA LEU A 47 -12.00 -7.23 -14.58
C LEU A 47 -12.67 -7.08 -13.21
N ILE A 48 -12.58 -8.13 -12.38
CA ILE A 48 -13.14 -8.11 -11.02
C ILE A 48 -12.44 -7.04 -10.16
N TYR A 49 -11.11 -6.93 -10.26
CA TYR A 49 -10.33 -5.91 -9.56
C TYR A 49 -10.81 -4.48 -9.90
N ILE A 50 -11.00 -4.18 -11.21
CA ILE A 50 -11.50 -2.88 -11.66
C ILE A 50 -12.90 -2.59 -11.10
N VAL A 51 -13.81 -3.56 -11.15
CA VAL A 51 -15.17 -3.40 -10.59
C VAL A 51 -15.11 -3.11 -9.08
N LEU A 52 -14.25 -3.81 -8.36
CA LEU A 52 -14.06 -3.59 -6.92
C LEU A 52 -13.39 -2.24 -6.63
N ALA A 53 -12.44 -1.79 -7.44
CA ALA A 53 -11.84 -0.47 -7.30
C ALA A 53 -12.89 0.64 -7.45
N LEU A 54 -13.71 0.56 -8.52
CA LEU A 54 -14.79 1.52 -8.82
C LEU A 54 -15.93 1.56 -7.78
N THR A 55 -16.07 0.53 -6.96
CA THR A 55 -17.16 0.40 -5.99
C THR A 55 -16.66 0.43 -4.54
N PHE A 56 -16.02 -0.63 -4.10
CA PHE A 56 -15.52 -0.77 -2.73
C PHE A 56 -14.34 0.17 -2.45
N GLY A 57 -13.34 0.18 -3.33
CA GLY A 57 -12.14 1.03 -3.20
C GLY A 57 -12.51 2.50 -3.13
N TYR A 58 -13.25 2.98 -4.12
CA TYR A 58 -13.79 4.34 -4.15
C TYR A 58 -14.51 4.70 -2.84
N THR A 59 -15.41 3.82 -2.37
CA THR A 59 -16.21 4.07 -1.17
C THR A 59 -15.35 4.22 0.08
N MET A 60 -14.35 3.38 0.25
CA MET A 60 -13.48 3.40 1.43
C MET A 60 -12.51 4.59 1.41
N ILE A 61 -11.90 4.92 0.25
CA ILE A 61 -11.06 6.12 0.10
C ILE A 61 -11.88 7.36 0.45
N MET A 62 -13.10 7.46 -0.09
CA MET A 62 -14.02 8.56 0.18
C MET A 62 -14.34 8.67 1.67
N ALA A 63 -14.72 7.57 2.32
CA ALA A 63 -15.12 7.54 3.73
C ALA A 63 -13.97 8.01 4.66
N GLU A 64 -12.77 7.52 4.45
CA GLU A 64 -11.61 7.88 5.27
C GLU A 64 -11.14 9.32 5.01
N THR A 65 -11.11 9.75 3.75
CA THR A 65 -10.73 11.12 3.37
C THR A 65 -11.70 12.14 3.94
N VAL A 66 -13.02 11.87 3.84
CA VAL A 66 -14.06 12.74 4.44
C VAL A 66 -13.90 12.83 5.95
N LEU A 67 -13.68 11.68 6.63
CA LEU A 67 -13.47 11.65 8.09
C LEU A 67 -12.29 12.55 8.49
N GLY A 68 -11.19 12.48 7.76
CA GLY A 68 -10.02 13.33 7.98
C GLY A 68 -10.34 14.81 7.75
N ARG A 69 -10.98 15.17 6.63
CA ARG A 69 -11.31 16.57 6.28
C ARG A 69 -12.32 17.20 7.25
N MET A 70 -13.34 16.45 7.67
CA MET A 70 -14.33 16.93 8.64
C MET A 70 -13.71 17.27 9.99
N THR A 71 -12.73 16.50 10.43
CA THR A 71 -12.20 16.59 11.79
C THR A 71 -10.91 17.38 11.88
N HIS A 72 -10.14 17.46 10.79
CA HIS A 72 -8.77 17.98 10.76
C HIS A 72 -7.86 17.31 11.81
N LYS A 73 -8.02 16.01 12.04
CA LYS A 73 -7.31 15.24 13.06
C LYS A 73 -6.80 13.91 12.50
N SER A 74 -5.81 13.34 13.21
CA SER A 74 -5.34 11.96 13.00
C SER A 74 -6.42 10.93 13.40
N PRO A 75 -6.27 9.65 13.03
CA PRO A 75 -7.31 8.64 13.21
C PRO A 75 -7.90 8.58 14.62
N VAL A 76 -7.09 8.55 15.68
CA VAL A 76 -7.59 8.42 17.08
C VAL A 76 -8.47 9.61 17.44
N SER A 77 -7.94 10.80 17.29
CA SER A 77 -8.64 12.05 17.58
C SER A 77 -9.85 12.28 16.68
N ALA A 78 -9.79 11.82 15.40
CA ALA A 78 -10.90 11.91 14.46
C ALA A 78 -12.11 11.08 14.93
N TYR A 79 -11.87 9.84 15.33
CA TYR A 79 -12.92 8.99 15.91
C TYR A 79 -13.44 9.57 17.22
N GLY A 80 -12.54 10.09 18.06
CA GLY A 80 -12.90 10.71 19.36
C GLY A 80 -13.82 11.92 19.22
N THR A 81 -13.76 12.66 18.12
CA THR A 81 -14.60 13.84 17.85
C THR A 81 -16.10 13.50 17.86
N PHE A 82 -16.48 12.27 17.51
CA PHE A 82 -17.87 11.82 17.47
C PHE A 82 -18.33 11.11 18.75
N ALA A 83 -17.49 11.06 19.79
CA ALA A 83 -17.85 10.52 21.08
C ALA A 83 -18.85 11.45 21.79
N LYS A 84 -19.91 10.87 22.40
CA LYS A 84 -20.86 11.65 23.21
C LYS A 84 -20.18 12.12 24.50
N PRO A 85 -20.35 13.38 24.90
CA PRO A 85 -19.81 13.88 26.16
C PRO A 85 -20.24 12.99 27.35
N GLY A 86 -19.27 12.62 28.17
CA GLY A 86 -19.53 11.82 29.38
C GLY A 86 -19.73 10.31 29.20
N LYS A 87 -19.72 9.80 27.94
CA LYS A 87 -19.74 8.36 27.64
C LYS A 87 -18.39 7.90 27.14
N LYS A 88 -17.74 6.98 27.85
CA LYS A 88 -16.61 6.20 27.32
C LYS A 88 -17.15 5.30 26.20
N ASN A 89 -17.06 5.75 24.94
CA ASN A 89 -17.39 4.92 23.79
C ASN A 89 -16.18 4.04 23.44
N GLY A 90 -16.07 2.88 24.09
CA GLY A 90 -14.98 1.93 23.85
C GLY A 90 -14.79 1.57 22.39
N PHE A 91 -15.88 1.48 21.61
CA PHE A 91 -15.85 1.24 20.18
C PHE A 91 -15.12 2.36 19.40
N LEU A 92 -15.39 3.64 19.71
CA LEU A 92 -14.74 4.76 19.02
C LEU A 92 -13.25 4.82 19.37
N GLY A 93 -12.90 4.60 20.65
CA GLY A 93 -11.50 4.50 21.06
C GLY A 93 -10.79 3.35 20.33
N PHE A 94 -11.38 2.15 20.33
CA PHE A 94 -10.84 0.99 19.66
C PHE A 94 -10.66 1.24 18.13
N GLY A 95 -11.69 1.76 17.44
CA GLY A 95 -11.64 2.03 16.01
C GLY A 95 -10.57 3.06 15.63
N GLY A 96 -10.39 4.11 16.44
CA GLY A 96 -9.34 5.10 16.22
C GLY A 96 -7.94 4.51 16.44
N TRP A 97 -7.73 3.80 17.56
CA TRP A 97 -6.43 3.22 17.88
C TRP A 97 -6.00 2.11 16.93
N ILE A 98 -6.92 1.23 16.48
CA ILE A 98 -6.55 0.19 15.53
C ILE A 98 -6.06 0.79 14.22
N ASN A 99 -6.74 1.83 13.67
CA ASN A 99 -6.29 2.55 12.48
C ASN A 99 -4.93 3.25 12.68
N ALA A 100 -4.63 3.72 13.89
CA ALA A 100 -3.39 4.43 14.20
C ALA A 100 -2.20 3.49 14.44
N VAL A 101 -2.42 2.31 15.01
CA VAL A 101 -1.37 1.33 15.32
C VAL A 101 -0.91 0.60 14.06
N ILE A 102 -1.78 0.38 13.08
CA ILE A 102 -1.45 -0.30 11.82
C ILE A 102 -0.21 0.31 11.15
N PRO A 103 -0.16 1.61 10.82
CA PRO A 103 1.03 2.17 10.16
C PRO A 103 2.28 2.12 11.05
N VAL A 104 2.15 2.20 12.37
CA VAL A 104 3.27 2.06 13.31
C VAL A 104 3.90 0.67 13.23
N LEU A 105 3.11 -0.38 12.98
CA LEU A 105 3.59 -1.75 12.83
C LEU A 105 4.05 -2.07 11.40
N ILE A 106 3.43 -1.46 10.37
CA ILE A 106 3.82 -1.69 8.97
C ILE A 106 5.17 -1.05 8.64
N VAL A 107 5.38 0.22 9.02
CA VAL A 107 6.59 0.98 8.65
C VAL A 107 7.89 0.24 8.95
N PRO A 108 8.07 -0.42 10.11
CA PRO A 108 9.27 -1.16 10.41
C PRO A 108 9.62 -2.24 9.37
N TYR A 109 8.74 -3.20 9.15
CA TYR A 109 9.02 -4.30 8.23
C TYR A 109 8.98 -3.86 6.75
N TYR A 110 8.16 -2.88 6.41
CA TYR A 110 8.12 -2.29 5.07
C TYR A 110 9.45 -1.61 4.72
N SER A 111 10.10 -0.98 5.69
CA SER A 111 11.42 -0.36 5.52
C SER A 111 12.53 -1.41 5.33
N VAL A 112 12.40 -2.61 5.89
CA VAL A 112 13.30 -3.73 5.62
C VAL A 112 13.24 -4.12 4.14
N ILE A 113 12.03 -4.27 3.61
CA ILE A 113 11.83 -4.58 2.19
C ILE A 113 12.35 -3.45 1.30
N GLY A 114 12.14 -2.18 1.69
CA GLY A 114 12.75 -1.02 1.03
C GLY A 114 14.29 -1.08 1.01
N GLY A 115 14.89 -1.59 2.08
CA GLY A 115 16.34 -1.87 2.15
C GLY A 115 16.77 -2.93 1.13
N TRP A 116 16.00 -4.01 0.97
CA TRP A 116 16.27 -5.03 -0.06
C TRP A 116 16.25 -4.42 -1.48
N VAL A 117 15.32 -3.49 -1.74
CA VAL A 117 15.26 -2.76 -3.01
C VAL A 117 16.53 -1.93 -3.23
N ILE A 118 17.03 -1.24 -2.19
CA ILE A 118 18.32 -0.50 -2.28
C ILE A 118 19.47 -1.45 -2.63
N LYS A 119 19.56 -2.61 -2.00
CA LYS A 119 20.59 -3.61 -2.28
C LYS A 119 20.57 -4.04 -3.75
N TYR A 120 19.40 -4.40 -4.28
CA TYR A 120 19.27 -4.85 -5.65
C TYR A 120 19.57 -3.73 -6.65
N LEU A 121 19.08 -2.51 -6.41
CA LEU A 121 19.42 -1.36 -7.24
C LEU A 121 20.94 -1.12 -7.29
N PHE A 122 21.59 -1.18 -6.15
CA PHE A 122 23.04 -1.01 -6.05
C PHE A 122 23.81 -2.08 -6.84
N GLU A 123 23.40 -3.34 -6.75
CA GLU A 123 24.03 -4.42 -7.51
C GLU A 123 23.81 -4.28 -9.02
N TYR A 124 22.62 -3.88 -9.47
CA TYR A 124 22.38 -3.57 -10.89
C TYR A 124 23.25 -2.42 -11.40
N LEU A 125 23.40 -1.35 -10.60
CA LEU A 125 24.27 -0.21 -10.93
C LEU A 125 25.76 -0.62 -11.03
N ARG A 126 26.19 -1.63 -10.27
CA ARG A 126 27.54 -2.20 -10.35
C ARG A 126 27.71 -3.19 -11.51
N GLY A 127 26.66 -3.47 -12.27
CA GLY A 127 26.70 -4.41 -13.37
C GLY A 127 26.60 -5.89 -12.97
N ASN A 128 26.23 -6.20 -11.71
CA ASN A 128 26.13 -7.56 -11.18
C ASN A 128 24.76 -8.22 -11.47
N ALA A 129 24.20 -8.01 -12.64
CA ALA A 129 22.89 -8.55 -13.02
C ALA A 129 22.87 -10.09 -13.04
N GLN A 130 23.98 -10.73 -13.44
CA GLN A 130 24.08 -12.20 -13.46
C GLN A 130 24.14 -12.78 -12.05
N GLY A 131 24.91 -12.18 -11.15
CA GLY A 131 24.96 -12.62 -9.75
C GLY A 131 23.62 -12.54 -9.04
N LEU A 132 22.80 -11.51 -9.34
CA LEU A 132 21.44 -11.38 -8.81
C LEU A 132 20.48 -12.49 -9.29
N ALA A 133 20.76 -13.10 -10.44
CA ALA A 133 19.96 -14.19 -11.00
C ALA A 133 20.37 -15.58 -10.50
N GLU A 134 21.48 -15.69 -9.74
CA GLU A 134 21.93 -16.95 -9.19
C GLU A 134 20.98 -17.49 -8.11
N ASP A 135 20.82 -18.81 -8.09
CA ASP A 135 20.01 -19.47 -7.06
C ASP A 135 20.62 -19.24 -5.68
N GLY A 136 19.77 -18.84 -4.74
CA GLY A 136 20.19 -18.61 -3.36
C GLY A 136 20.76 -17.21 -3.06
N TYR A 137 21.00 -16.34 -4.07
CA TYR A 137 21.53 -15.00 -3.81
C TYR A 137 20.65 -14.21 -2.82
N PHE A 138 19.34 -14.17 -3.05
CA PHE A 138 18.41 -13.48 -2.16
C PHE A 138 18.42 -14.06 -0.75
N SER A 139 18.37 -15.39 -0.63
CA SER A 139 18.38 -16.07 0.67
C SER A 139 19.69 -15.82 1.43
N ALA A 140 20.82 -15.82 0.74
CA ALA A 140 22.12 -15.51 1.34
C ALA A 140 22.18 -14.05 1.81
N PHE A 141 21.65 -13.12 1.02
CA PHE A 141 21.62 -11.71 1.39
C PHE A 141 20.77 -11.44 2.62
N ILE A 142 19.54 -11.98 2.71
CA ILE A 142 18.68 -11.75 3.88
C ILE A 142 19.15 -12.49 5.12
N ALA A 143 19.94 -13.55 4.97
CA ALA A 143 20.58 -14.25 6.07
C ALA A 143 21.84 -13.53 6.59
N ASP A 144 22.49 -12.69 5.76
CA ASP A 144 23.58 -11.80 6.19
C ASP A 144 23.01 -10.61 6.96
N GLY A 145 22.88 -10.78 8.28
CA GLY A 145 22.30 -9.78 9.16
C GLY A 145 22.95 -8.39 9.04
N ALA A 146 24.27 -8.32 8.81
CA ALA A 146 24.97 -7.05 8.71
C ALA A 146 24.59 -6.29 7.42
N SER A 147 24.58 -6.98 6.28
CA SER A 147 24.24 -6.40 4.99
C SER A 147 22.77 -6.00 4.93
N ALA A 148 21.86 -6.86 5.41
CA ALA A 148 20.43 -6.59 5.46
C ALA A 148 20.11 -5.40 6.35
N GLU A 149 20.73 -5.33 7.55
CA GLU A 149 20.52 -4.25 8.51
C GLU A 149 20.99 -2.89 7.99
N VAL A 150 22.18 -2.82 7.37
CA VAL A 150 22.68 -1.58 6.76
C VAL A 150 21.74 -1.05 5.69
N CYS A 151 21.25 -1.91 4.81
CA CYS A 151 20.30 -1.53 3.76
C CYS A 151 18.97 -1.06 4.35
N PHE A 152 18.45 -1.74 5.36
CA PHE A 152 17.26 -1.34 6.11
C PHE A 152 17.42 0.06 6.72
N LEU A 153 18.52 0.29 7.47
CA LEU A 153 18.77 1.56 8.11
C LEU A 153 18.92 2.72 7.11
N LEU A 154 19.57 2.48 5.96
CA LEU A 154 19.66 3.46 4.89
C LEU A 154 18.27 3.91 4.41
N PHE A 155 17.37 2.94 4.15
CA PHE A 155 16.00 3.24 3.73
C PHE A 155 15.22 3.96 4.83
N ALA A 156 15.30 3.49 6.07
CA ALA A 156 14.61 4.05 7.23
C ALA A 156 15.03 5.51 7.47
N PHE A 157 16.33 5.80 7.48
CA PHE A 157 16.83 7.16 7.68
C PHE A 157 16.47 8.09 6.51
N PHE A 158 16.47 7.59 5.28
CA PHE A 158 16.00 8.36 4.14
C PHE A 158 14.52 8.75 4.28
N THR A 159 13.66 7.80 4.65
CA THR A 159 12.23 8.05 4.93
C THR A 159 12.06 9.08 6.05
N LEU A 160 12.73 8.91 7.18
CA LEU A 160 12.65 9.82 8.31
C LEU A 160 13.14 11.23 7.96
N GLY A 161 14.19 11.36 7.16
CA GLY A 161 14.69 12.64 6.67
C GLY A 161 13.62 13.42 5.89
N ILE A 162 12.85 12.75 5.05
CA ILE A 162 11.72 13.35 4.32
C ILE A 162 10.62 13.79 5.29
N ILE A 163 10.30 12.98 6.28
CA ILE A 163 9.26 13.29 7.28
C ILE A 163 9.67 14.49 8.15
N PHE A 164 10.93 14.62 8.51
CA PHE A 164 11.46 15.80 9.22
C PHE A 164 11.26 17.10 8.44
N ALA A 165 11.29 17.06 7.11
CA ALA A 165 11.06 18.24 6.27
C ALA A 165 9.59 18.71 6.26
N GLY A 166 8.66 17.91 6.81
CA GLY A 166 7.24 18.26 6.95
C GLY A 166 6.36 17.81 5.78
N VAL A 167 5.05 18.07 5.90
CA VAL A 167 4.07 17.61 4.91
C VAL A 167 4.31 18.25 3.55
N ARG A 168 4.39 19.59 3.49
CA ARG A 168 4.48 20.31 2.22
C ARG A 168 5.85 20.19 1.56
N ASN A 169 6.93 20.36 2.35
CA ASN A 169 8.30 20.38 1.84
C ASN A 169 8.93 18.99 1.75
N GLY A 170 8.42 18.01 2.48
CA GLY A 170 8.84 16.62 2.46
C GLY A 170 7.86 15.76 1.66
N VAL A 171 6.76 15.32 2.28
CA VAL A 171 5.80 14.36 1.72
C VAL A 171 5.29 14.79 0.35
N GLU A 172 4.71 15.98 0.24
CA GLU A 172 4.13 16.49 -1.00
C GLU A 172 5.18 16.70 -2.10
N ARG A 173 6.32 17.33 -1.75
CA ARG A 173 7.36 17.62 -2.72
C ARG A 173 7.98 16.36 -3.32
N VAL A 174 8.23 15.37 -2.49
CA VAL A 174 8.77 14.07 -2.91
C VAL A 174 7.77 13.33 -3.79
N SER A 175 6.50 13.26 -3.38
CA SER A 175 5.45 12.61 -4.18
C SER A 175 5.25 13.30 -5.53
N ARG A 176 5.30 14.63 -5.58
CA ARG A 176 5.21 15.39 -6.85
C ARG A 176 6.33 15.08 -7.84
N LEU A 177 7.52 14.78 -7.34
CA LEU A 177 8.65 14.41 -8.19
C LEU A 177 8.60 12.93 -8.58
N MET A 178 8.39 12.05 -7.60
CA MET A 178 8.51 10.60 -7.80
C MET A 178 7.35 10.00 -8.61
N MET A 179 6.11 10.47 -8.41
CA MET A 179 4.95 9.89 -9.08
C MET A 179 4.98 10.02 -10.60
N PRO A 180 5.23 11.19 -11.21
CA PRO A 180 5.35 11.27 -12.67
C PRO A 180 6.49 10.42 -13.24
N VAL A 181 7.65 10.38 -12.56
CA VAL A 181 8.79 9.54 -12.99
C VAL A 181 8.42 8.07 -12.92
N LEU A 182 7.73 7.63 -11.84
CA LEU A 182 7.25 6.26 -11.69
C LEU A 182 6.32 5.86 -12.85
N VAL A 183 5.38 6.73 -13.24
CA VAL A 183 4.49 6.49 -14.39
C VAL A 183 5.30 6.34 -15.68
N VAL A 184 6.25 7.24 -15.95
CA VAL A 184 7.10 7.17 -17.15
C VAL A 184 7.92 5.88 -17.18
N LEU A 185 8.54 5.52 -16.05
CA LEU A 185 9.31 4.28 -15.94
C LEU A 185 8.44 3.04 -16.16
N SER A 186 7.22 3.03 -15.59
CA SER A 186 6.29 1.91 -15.78
C SER A 186 5.91 1.72 -17.25
N VAL A 187 5.68 2.82 -17.98
CA VAL A 187 5.39 2.76 -19.42
C VAL A 187 6.59 2.22 -20.20
N ILE A 188 7.80 2.72 -19.93
CA ILE A 188 9.02 2.26 -20.63
C ILE A 188 9.22 0.76 -20.41
N ILE A 189 9.13 0.28 -19.17
CA ILE A 189 9.36 -1.14 -18.85
C ILE A 189 8.23 -2.01 -19.42
N ALA A 190 6.97 -1.57 -19.36
CA ALA A 190 5.85 -2.30 -19.95
C ALA A 190 6.00 -2.45 -21.47
N VAL A 191 6.35 -1.36 -22.18
CA VAL A 191 6.62 -1.41 -23.64
C VAL A 191 7.75 -2.38 -23.93
N TYR A 192 8.84 -2.32 -23.17
CA TYR A 192 9.95 -3.26 -23.33
C TYR A 192 9.49 -4.72 -23.12
N SER A 193 8.71 -4.98 -22.05
CA SER A 193 8.21 -6.32 -21.72
C SER A 193 7.30 -6.90 -22.81
N VAL A 194 6.30 -6.14 -23.28
CA VAL A 194 5.34 -6.62 -24.27
C VAL A 194 5.94 -6.81 -25.67
N THR A 195 7.08 -6.18 -25.97
CA THR A 195 7.79 -6.35 -27.23
C THR A 195 8.72 -7.56 -27.29
N ARG A 196 8.83 -8.34 -26.23
CA ARG A 196 9.67 -9.55 -26.22
C ARG A 196 9.03 -10.68 -27.02
N PRO A 197 9.84 -11.50 -27.72
CA PRO A 197 9.33 -12.71 -28.36
C PRO A 197 8.60 -13.62 -27.34
N GLY A 198 7.39 -14.06 -27.68
CA GLY A 198 6.55 -14.86 -26.77
C GLY A 198 5.70 -14.08 -25.76
N ALA A 199 5.92 -12.77 -25.57
CA ALA A 199 5.22 -11.94 -24.59
C ALA A 199 3.72 -11.77 -24.88
N LEU A 200 3.30 -11.83 -26.16
CA LEU A 200 1.91 -11.60 -26.56
C LEU A 200 0.92 -12.58 -25.92
N ALA A 201 1.34 -13.81 -25.65
CA ALA A 201 0.52 -14.77 -24.94
C ALA A 201 0.21 -14.29 -23.50
N GLY A 202 1.21 -13.73 -22.82
CA GLY A 202 1.04 -13.13 -21.49
C GLY A 202 0.18 -11.86 -21.52
N VAL A 203 0.31 -11.03 -22.56
CA VAL A 203 -0.57 -9.85 -22.75
C VAL A 203 -2.02 -10.30 -22.92
N ALA A 204 -2.27 -11.27 -23.80
CA ALA A 204 -3.61 -11.80 -24.02
C ALA A 204 -4.20 -12.46 -22.76
N TYR A 205 -3.40 -13.25 -22.03
CA TYR A 205 -3.80 -13.86 -20.78
C TYR A 205 -4.21 -12.81 -19.72
N PHE A 206 -3.45 -11.74 -19.62
CA PHE A 206 -3.66 -10.69 -18.62
C PHE A 206 -4.81 -9.72 -18.96
N LEU A 207 -4.98 -9.36 -20.24
CA LEU A 207 -5.95 -8.33 -20.63
C LEU A 207 -7.30 -8.90 -21.07
N VAL A 208 -7.34 -10.13 -21.60
CA VAL A 208 -8.58 -10.71 -22.13
C VAL A 208 -9.29 -11.54 -21.07
N PRO A 209 -10.47 -11.10 -20.60
CA PRO A 209 -11.23 -11.86 -19.62
C PRO A 209 -11.67 -13.22 -20.19
N ASN A 210 -11.26 -14.31 -19.55
CA ASN A 210 -11.72 -15.65 -19.87
C ASN A 210 -12.59 -16.20 -18.74
N PRO A 211 -13.92 -16.32 -18.92
CA PRO A 211 -14.82 -16.85 -17.89
C PRO A 211 -14.47 -18.26 -17.42
N ALA A 212 -13.79 -19.07 -18.25
CA ALA A 212 -13.36 -20.42 -17.86
C ALA A 212 -12.33 -20.40 -16.71
N ASN A 213 -11.59 -19.28 -16.55
CA ASN A 213 -10.62 -19.10 -15.48
C ASN A 213 -11.23 -18.49 -14.20
N PHE A 214 -12.56 -18.30 -14.17
CA PHE A 214 -13.24 -17.77 -13.00
C PHE A 214 -13.28 -18.78 -11.86
N SER A 215 -13.00 -18.29 -10.65
CA SER A 215 -13.23 -19.02 -9.40
C SER A 215 -13.73 -18.05 -8.32
N TRP A 216 -14.38 -18.56 -7.28
CA TRP A 216 -14.72 -17.71 -6.13
C TRP A 216 -13.47 -17.17 -5.44
N MET A 217 -12.34 -17.89 -5.52
CA MET A 217 -11.06 -17.42 -5.01
C MET A 217 -10.53 -16.20 -5.79
N THR A 218 -10.83 -16.09 -7.09
CA THR A 218 -10.53 -14.89 -7.90
C THR A 218 -11.18 -13.64 -7.29
N VAL A 219 -12.44 -13.74 -6.84
CA VAL A 219 -13.14 -12.61 -6.21
C VAL A 219 -12.51 -12.27 -4.86
N VAL A 220 -12.28 -13.26 -4.01
CA VAL A 220 -11.73 -13.06 -2.66
C VAL A 220 -10.32 -12.47 -2.71
N THR A 221 -9.47 -12.99 -3.60
CA THR A 221 -8.09 -12.49 -3.74
C THR A 221 -8.05 -11.11 -4.39
N ALA A 222 -8.93 -10.81 -5.36
CA ALA A 222 -9.06 -9.47 -5.92
C ALA A 222 -9.54 -8.45 -4.87
N MET A 223 -10.50 -8.82 -3.99
CA MET A 223 -10.90 -7.97 -2.86
C MET A 223 -9.73 -7.68 -1.93
N GLY A 224 -8.99 -8.72 -1.52
CA GLY A 224 -7.82 -8.58 -0.64
C GLY A 224 -6.72 -7.75 -1.28
N GLN A 225 -6.46 -7.91 -2.57
CA GLN A 225 -5.47 -7.13 -3.30
C GLN A 225 -5.86 -5.65 -3.39
N MET A 226 -7.09 -5.36 -3.74
CA MET A 226 -7.58 -3.99 -3.86
C MET A 226 -7.58 -3.28 -2.51
N PHE A 227 -7.95 -3.97 -1.44
CA PHE A 227 -7.95 -3.47 -0.08
C PHE A 227 -6.54 -3.05 0.37
N TYR A 228 -5.54 -3.87 0.07
CA TYR A 228 -4.13 -3.59 0.37
C TYR A 228 -3.57 -2.48 -0.52
N SER A 229 -3.83 -2.53 -1.84
CA SER A 229 -3.31 -1.60 -2.84
C SER A 229 -3.71 -0.15 -2.55
N LEU A 230 -4.99 0.09 -2.25
CA LEU A 230 -5.52 1.44 -2.01
C LEU A 230 -5.21 2.00 -0.62
N SER A 231 -4.36 1.34 0.17
CA SER A 231 -3.99 1.76 1.54
C SER A 231 -5.19 2.00 2.46
N ILE A 232 -6.26 1.20 2.29
CA ILE A 232 -7.50 1.31 3.06
C ILE A 232 -7.26 0.82 4.49
N ALA A 233 -7.84 1.50 5.46
CA ALA A 233 -7.78 1.18 6.89
C ALA A 233 -6.36 1.19 7.49
N MET A 234 -5.46 1.97 6.90
CA MET A 234 -4.11 2.20 7.43
C MET A 234 -3.96 3.57 8.11
N GLY A 235 -5.06 4.30 8.33
CA GLY A 235 -5.03 5.65 8.88
C GLY A 235 -4.46 6.72 7.96
N ILE A 236 -3.85 6.35 6.83
CA ILE A 236 -3.20 7.27 5.88
C ILE A 236 -4.22 8.23 5.27
N LEU A 237 -5.32 7.71 4.75
CA LEU A 237 -6.33 8.51 4.07
C LEU A 237 -7.06 9.45 5.03
N VAL A 238 -7.26 9.06 6.28
CA VAL A 238 -7.77 9.95 7.35
C VAL A 238 -6.75 11.06 7.63
N THR A 239 -5.47 10.71 7.78
CA THR A 239 -4.40 11.69 8.01
C THR A 239 -4.27 12.67 6.85
N PHE A 240 -4.21 12.18 5.60
CA PHE A 240 -4.10 13.03 4.41
C PHE A 240 -5.36 13.86 4.18
N GLY A 241 -6.54 13.29 4.41
CA GLY A 241 -7.80 14.02 4.42
C GLY A 241 -7.80 15.18 5.41
N SER A 242 -7.16 15.02 6.59
CA SER A 242 -7.04 16.09 7.57
C SER A 242 -6.17 17.27 7.13
N TYR A 243 -5.33 17.09 6.10
CA TYR A 243 -4.51 18.13 5.47
C TYR A 243 -5.16 18.73 4.23
N MET A 244 -6.32 18.19 3.80
CA MET A 244 -7.06 18.67 2.65
C MET A 244 -7.79 19.98 2.97
N LYS A 245 -7.70 20.94 2.05
CA LYS A 245 -8.45 22.19 2.14
C LYS A 245 -9.91 21.98 1.76
N LYS A 246 -10.80 22.83 2.28
CA LYS A 246 -12.25 22.75 2.02
C LYS A 246 -12.65 23.04 0.58
N ASP A 247 -11.88 23.87 -0.12
CA ASP A 247 -12.09 24.22 -1.53
C ASP A 247 -11.71 23.10 -2.52
N VAL A 248 -11.07 22.02 -2.03
CA VAL A 248 -10.69 20.87 -2.86
C VAL A 248 -11.80 19.82 -2.88
N SER A 249 -12.24 19.41 -4.07
CA SER A 249 -13.24 18.35 -4.24
C SER A 249 -12.72 17.00 -3.77
N ILE A 250 -13.43 16.38 -2.81
CA ILE A 250 -13.09 15.04 -2.32
C ILE A 250 -13.37 14.01 -3.41
N GLU A 251 -14.54 14.09 -4.08
CA GLU A 251 -14.92 13.11 -5.11
C GLU A 251 -13.90 13.06 -6.24
N GLU A 252 -13.59 14.21 -6.83
CA GLU A 252 -12.60 14.27 -7.92
C GLU A 252 -11.20 13.82 -7.46
N SER A 253 -10.81 14.14 -6.22
CA SER A 253 -9.53 13.71 -5.68
C SER A 253 -9.50 12.20 -5.47
N THR A 254 -10.58 11.61 -4.96
CA THR A 254 -10.73 10.16 -4.79
C THR A 254 -10.69 9.43 -6.14
N GLU A 255 -11.41 9.93 -7.15
CA GLU A 255 -11.39 9.38 -8.51
C GLU A 255 -9.97 9.37 -9.11
N HIS A 256 -9.21 10.45 -8.91
CA HIS A 256 -7.82 10.50 -9.39
C HIS A 256 -6.92 9.49 -8.68
N VAL A 257 -7.04 9.32 -7.35
CA VAL A 257 -6.27 8.33 -6.60
C VAL A 257 -6.59 6.91 -7.08
N GLU A 258 -7.88 6.60 -7.25
CA GLU A 258 -8.37 5.32 -7.77
C GLU A 258 -7.82 5.02 -9.18
N ILE A 259 -7.88 6.01 -10.08
CA ILE A 259 -7.36 5.88 -11.45
C ILE A 259 -5.85 5.66 -11.45
N PHE A 260 -5.10 6.42 -10.66
CA PHE A 260 -3.64 6.27 -10.57
C PHE A 260 -3.24 4.89 -10.06
N ASP A 261 -3.86 4.42 -8.96
CA ASP A 261 -3.57 3.10 -8.41
C ASP A 261 -3.89 1.98 -9.41
N THR A 262 -5.09 2.01 -9.99
CA THR A 262 -5.52 1.01 -10.98
C THR A 262 -4.63 1.03 -12.23
N LEU A 263 -4.27 2.20 -12.73
CA LEU A 263 -3.37 2.34 -13.87
C LEU A 263 -2.00 1.70 -13.59
N ILE A 264 -1.41 2.00 -12.44
CA ILE A 264 -0.10 1.43 -12.08
C ILE A 264 -0.19 -0.07 -11.84
N ALA A 265 -1.28 -0.57 -11.25
CA ALA A 265 -1.51 -2.01 -11.11
C ALA A 265 -1.57 -2.71 -12.49
N VAL A 266 -2.29 -2.14 -13.46
CA VAL A 266 -2.35 -2.64 -14.83
C VAL A 266 -0.97 -2.57 -15.51
N MET A 267 -0.25 -1.44 -15.35
CA MET A 267 1.11 -1.31 -15.89
C MET A 267 2.07 -2.33 -15.28
N ALA A 268 1.98 -2.58 -13.97
CA ALA A 268 2.78 -3.61 -13.30
C ALA A 268 2.46 -5.02 -13.85
N GLY A 269 1.18 -5.32 -14.09
CA GLY A 269 0.77 -6.54 -14.79
C GLY A 269 1.42 -6.67 -16.15
N LEU A 270 1.41 -5.59 -16.96
CA LEU A 270 2.03 -5.55 -18.29
C LEU A 270 3.57 -5.56 -18.26
N MET A 271 4.18 -5.07 -17.20
CA MET A 271 5.63 -5.16 -17.01
C MET A 271 6.09 -6.58 -16.69
N ILE A 272 5.34 -7.30 -15.90
CA ILE A 272 5.79 -8.55 -15.28
C ILE A 272 5.24 -9.79 -16.00
N ILE A 273 3.92 -9.88 -16.18
CA ILE A 273 3.29 -11.10 -16.73
C ILE A 273 3.81 -11.42 -18.14
N PRO A 274 3.85 -10.49 -19.13
CA PRO A 274 4.39 -10.80 -20.45
C PRO A 274 5.86 -11.20 -20.45
N ALA A 275 6.69 -10.56 -19.59
CA ALA A 275 8.10 -10.88 -19.47
C ALA A 275 8.32 -12.30 -18.92
N VAL A 276 7.56 -12.68 -17.88
CA VAL A 276 7.63 -14.04 -17.30
C VAL A 276 7.09 -15.08 -18.29
N PHE A 277 6.02 -14.81 -19.01
CA PHE A 277 5.50 -15.71 -20.05
C PHE A 277 6.50 -15.93 -21.17
N ALA A 278 7.20 -14.86 -21.62
CA ALA A 278 8.26 -14.98 -22.60
C ALA A 278 9.45 -15.82 -22.11
N PHE A 279 9.77 -15.74 -20.81
CA PHE A 279 10.84 -16.49 -20.18
C PHE A 279 10.46 -17.95 -19.91
N SER A 280 9.24 -18.22 -19.44
CA SER A 280 8.78 -19.57 -19.01
C SER A 280 8.14 -20.40 -20.13
N GLY A 281 8.01 -19.84 -21.34
CA GLY A 281 7.28 -20.51 -22.42
C GLY A 281 5.75 -20.54 -22.23
N GLY A 282 5.23 -19.64 -21.37
CA GLY A 282 3.78 -19.47 -21.18
C GLY A 282 3.20 -20.10 -19.89
N ASP A 283 4.06 -20.51 -18.95
CA ASP A 283 3.64 -21.09 -17.68
C ASP A 283 3.38 -19.99 -16.63
N PRO A 284 2.12 -19.75 -16.22
CA PRO A 284 1.79 -18.77 -15.19
C PRO A 284 2.26 -19.16 -13.77
N ASP A 285 2.48 -20.45 -13.51
CA ASP A 285 2.92 -20.94 -12.20
C ASP A 285 4.40 -20.60 -11.89
N THR A 286 5.13 -20.11 -12.89
CA THR A 286 6.50 -19.59 -12.72
C THR A 286 6.53 -18.28 -11.90
N LEU A 287 5.40 -17.55 -11.82
CA LEU A 287 5.29 -16.37 -10.97
C LEU A 287 5.19 -16.79 -9.49
N GLN A 288 6.27 -16.57 -8.75
CA GLN A 288 6.30 -16.87 -7.32
C GLN A 288 5.58 -15.80 -6.51
N ALA A 289 5.07 -16.19 -5.32
CA ALA A 289 4.39 -15.27 -4.42
C ALA A 289 5.36 -14.34 -3.67
N GLY A 290 4.88 -13.16 -3.33
CA GLY A 290 5.55 -12.26 -2.41
C GLY A 290 6.90 -11.72 -2.89
N PRO A 291 7.86 -11.52 -1.96
CA PRO A 291 9.20 -11.02 -2.28
C PRO A 291 9.96 -11.87 -3.30
N ALA A 292 9.69 -13.17 -3.37
CA ALA A 292 10.36 -14.08 -4.31
C ALA A 292 10.13 -13.68 -5.77
N LEU A 293 8.96 -13.16 -6.14
CA LEU A 293 8.74 -12.64 -7.48
C LEU A 293 9.76 -11.55 -7.83
N MET A 294 9.91 -10.57 -6.95
CA MET A 294 10.72 -9.39 -7.23
C MET A 294 12.21 -9.64 -7.07
N PHE A 295 12.62 -10.45 -6.10
CA PHE A 295 14.04 -10.63 -5.76
C PHE A 295 14.65 -11.93 -6.28
N ILE A 296 13.84 -12.86 -6.81
CA ILE A 296 14.34 -14.11 -7.39
C ILE A 296 13.90 -14.22 -8.87
N THR A 297 12.60 -14.19 -9.15
CA THR A 297 12.08 -14.43 -10.52
C THR A 297 12.45 -13.31 -11.49
N ILE A 298 12.20 -12.07 -11.13
CA ILE A 298 12.44 -10.92 -12.02
C ILE A 298 13.93 -10.73 -12.39
N PRO A 299 14.91 -10.86 -11.47
CA PRO A 299 16.30 -10.85 -11.84
C PRO A 299 16.69 -11.94 -12.85
N LYS A 300 16.16 -13.17 -12.71
CA LYS A 300 16.38 -14.24 -13.69
C LYS A 300 15.80 -13.91 -15.07
N VAL A 301 14.58 -13.36 -15.09
CA VAL A 301 13.94 -12.92 -16.32
C VAL A 301 14.78 -11.84 -17.01
N PHE A 302 15.23 -10.81 -16.28
CA PHE A 302 16.06 -9.74 -16.86
C PHE A 302 17.43 -10.24 -17.30
N ALA A 303 18.07 -11.15 -16.55
CA ALA A 303 19.35 -11.74 -16.93
C ALA A 303 19.28 -12.53 -18.25
N SER A 304 18.10 -13.10 -18.58
CA SER A 304 17.86 -13.80 -19.85
C SER A 304 17.54 -12.89 -21.03
N MET A 305 17.28 -11.59 -20.79
CA MET A 305 16.84 -10.64 -21.80
C MET A 305 17.97 -9.73 -22.26
N GLY A 306 17.99 -9.33 -23.56
CA GLY A 306 18.85 -8.24 -24.03
C GLY A 306 18.56 -6.94 -23.25
N LEU A 307 19.58 -6.17 -22.90
CA LEU A 307 19.49 -4.95 -22.07
C LEU A 307 18.99 -5.20 -20.63
N GLY A 308 19.02 -6.44 -20.14
CA GLY A 308 18.48 -6.80 -18.84
C GLY A 308 19.04 -5.99 -17.67
N THR A 309 20.33 -5.64 -17.70
CA THR A 309 20.95 -4.77 -16.68
C THR A 309 20.31 -3.37 -16.67
N VAL A 310 20.11 -2.76 -17.84
CA VAL A 310 19.49 -1.42 -17.94
C VAL A 310 18.05 -1.46 -17.46
N VAL A 311 17.28 -2.45 -17.92
CA VAL A 311 15.88 -2.65 -17.49
C VAL A 311 15.79 -2.93 -16.00
N GLY A 312 16.73 -3.71 -15.45
CA GLY A 312 16.84 -3.96 -14.02
C GLY A 312 17.06 -2.69 -13.20
N VAL A 313 17.96 -1.80 -13.65
CA VAL A 313 18.16 -0.48 -13.04
C VAL A 313 16.87 0.32 -13.05
N LEU A 314 16.21 0.45 -14.21
CA LEU A 314 14.95 1.22 -14.34
C LEU A 314 13.85 0.63 -13.48
N PHE A 315 13.75 -0.70 -13.41
CA PHE A 315 12.76 -1.40 -12.60
C PHE A 315 13.01 -1.16 -11.10
N PHE A 316 14.22 -1.34 -10.60
CA PHE A 316 14.52 -1.13 -9.18
C PHE A 316 14.49 0.35 -8.77
N VAL A 317 14.73 1.30 -9.68
CA VAL A 317 14.45 2.74 -9.44
C VAL A 317 12.94 2.97 -9.29
N LEU A 318 12.12 2.39 -10.18
CA LEU A 318 10.66 2.45 -10.09
C LEU A 318 10.16 1.86 -8.76
N VAL A 319 10.65 0.67 -8.40
CA VAL A 319 10.29 0.00 -7.14
C VAL A 319 10.71 0.81 -5.93
N LEU A 320 11.91 1.42 -5.96
CA LEU A 320 12.38 2.28 -4.87
C LEU A 320 11.46 3.51 -4.70
N PHE A 321 11.04 4.14 -5.79
CA PHE A 321 10.12 5.27 -5.71
C PHE A 321 8.77 4.88 -5.13
N ALA A 322 8.21 3.75 -5.56
CA ALA A 322 6.98 3.21 -5.00
C ALA A 322 7.13 2.87 -3.50
N ALA A 323 8.25 2.26 -3.11
CA ALA A 323 8.53 1.95 -1.71
C ALA A 323 8.66 3.22 -0.85
N VAL A 324 9.38 4.23 -1.33
CA VAL A 324 9.59 5.50 -0.60
C VAL A 324 8.28 6.26 -0.44
N THR A 325 7.47 6.42 -1.49
CA THR A 325 6.20 7.17 -1.42
C THR A 325 5.22 6.55 -0.44
N SER A 326 5.11 5.22 -0.41
CA SER A 326 4.27 4.52 0.57
C SER A 326 4.85 4.56 1.98
N SER A 327 6.17 4.42 2.15
CA SER A 327 6.83 4.49 3.46
C SER A 327 6.66 5.85 4.11
N ILE A 328 6.80 6.95 3.35
CA ILE A 328 6.58 8.29 3.90
C ILE A 328 5.12 8.52 4.29
N ALA A 329 4.16 7.97 3.55
CA ALA A 329 2.74 8.10 3.87
C ALA A 329 2.37 7.35 5.16
N LEU A 330 2.85 6.11 5.33
CA LEU A 330 2.71 5.33 6.55
C LEU A 330 3.35 6.02 7.75
N THR A 331 4.59 6.51 7.58
CA THR A 331 5.33 7.19 8.65
C THR A 331 4.64 8.50 9.03
N GLU A 332 4.12 9.25 8.06
CA GLU A 332 3.36 10.48 8.31
C GLU A 332 2.09 10.22 9.13
N SER A 333 1.36 9.15 8.82
CA SER A 333 0.17 8.74 9.57
C SER A 333 0.52 8.42 11.04
N ALA A 334 1.62 7.70 11.28
CA ALA A 334 2.11 7.40 12.61
C ALA A 334 2.53 8.68 13.36
N VAL A 335 3.33 9.55 12.74
CA VAL A 335 3.80 10.80 13.33
C VAL A 335 2.63 11.72 13.67
N SER A 336 1.69 11.91 12.75
CA SER A 336 0.49 12.73 12.97
C SER A 336 -0.35 12.25 14.16
N THR A 337 -0.42 10.93 14.37
CA THR A 337 -1.11 10.36 15.52
C THR A 337 -0.43 10.75 16.84
N PHE A 338 0.90 10.64 16.93
CA PHE A 338 1.63 11.02 18.13
C PHE A 338 1.65 12.54 18.35
N GLU A 339 1.63 13.35 17.28
CA GLU A 339 1.45 14.81 17.40
C GLU A 339 0.11 15.14 18.06
N ASP A 340 -0.99 14.52 17.62
CA ASP A 340 -2.33 14.82 18.12
C ASP A 340 -2.58 14.25 19.54
N GLU A 341 -2.15 12.99 19.81
CA GLU A 341 -2.48 12.31 21.08
C GLU A 341 -1.55 12.71 22.23
N LEU A 342 -0.28 13.01 21.95
CA LEU A 342 0.68 13.40 22.97
C LEU A 342 0.88 14.92 23.05
N GLY A 343 0.29 15.70 22.12
CA GLY A 343 0.51 17.14 22.02
C GLY A 343 1.96 17.50 21.73
N TRP A 344 2.72 16.60 21.09
CA TRP A 344 4.13 16.79 20.81
C TRP A 344 4.33 17.56 19.49
N GLY A 345 5.41 18.32 19.43
CA GLY A 345 5.82 18.88 18.16
C GLY A 345 6.39 17.80 17.22
N ARG A 346 6.27 18.03 15.91
CA ARG A 346 6.66 17.12 14.82
C ARG A 346 8.02 16.44 15.03
N LYS A 347 9.05 17.20 15.41
CA LYS A 347 10.40 16.64 15.61
C LYS A 347 10.43 15.51 16.65
N LYS A 348 9.76 15.72 17.80
CA LYS A 348 9.70 14.71 18.87
C LYS A 348 8.89 13.48 18.44
N ALA A 349 7.75 13.68 17.79
CA ALA A 349 6.93 12.60 17.27
C ALA A 349 7.68 11.79 16.21
N THR A 350 8.40 12.44 15.27
CA THR A 350 9.21 11.76 14.26
C THR A 350 10.36 10.95 14.89
N VAL A 351 11.02 11.46 15.92
CA VAL A 351 12.07 10.69 16.63
C VAL A 351 11.47 9.45 17.29
N LEU A 352 10.32 9.57 17.95
CA LEU A 352 9.65 8.40 18.56
C LEU A 352 9.31 7.33 17.52
N VAL A 353 8.68 7.74 16.41
CA VAL A 353 8.36 6.81 15.31
C VAL A 353 9.64 6.21 14.72
N GLY A 354 10.71 6.99 14.61
CA GLY A 354 12.03 6.50 14.17
C GLY A 354 12.60 5.44 15.10
N VAL A 355 12.52 5.64 16.42
CA VAL A 355 12.96 4.64 17.40
C VAL A 355 12.14 3.35 17.29
N ILE A 356 10.82 3.45 17.15
CA ILE A 356 9.95 2.29 16.97
C ILE A 356 10.28 1.58 15.64
N MET A 357 10.45 2.35 14.55
CA MET A 357 10.81 1.84 13.23
C MET A 357 12.11 1.05 13.29
N VAL A 358 13.15 1.60 13.90
CA VAL A 358 14.46 0.92 14.03
C VAL A 358 14.32 -0.31 14.92
N ALA A 359 13.70 -0.21 16.09
CA ALA A 359 13.59 -1.32 17.03
C ALA A 359 12.84 -2.53 16.43
N LEU A 360 11.64 -2.31 15.88
CA LEU A 360 10.84 -3.39 15.28
C LEU A 360 11.37 -3.82 13.91
N GLY A 361 11.97 -2.88 13.15
CA GLY A 361 12.59 -3.17 11.86
C GLY A 361 13.84 -4.02 12.00
N THR A 362 14.69 -3.80 13.01
CA THR A 362 15.83 -4.66 13.31
C THR A 362 15.39 -6.10 13.63
N LEU A 363 14.31 -6.29 14.40
CA LEU A 363 13.76 -7.64 14.63
C LEU A 363 13.34 -8.30 13.30
N SER A 364 12.69 -7.56 12.42
CA SER A 364 12.26 -8.04 11.10
C SER A 364 13.43 -8.29 10.15
N SER A 365 14.45 -7.41 10.15
CA SER A 365 15.66 -7.52 9.33
C SER A 365 16.50 -8.72 9.70
N LEU A 366 16.72 -8.94 11.00
CA LEU A 366 17.52 -10.04 11.52
C LEU A 366 16.75 -11.37 11.59
N GLY A 367 15.44 -11.36 11.38
CA GLY A 367 14.57 -12.53 11.48
C GLY A 367 14.90 -13.65 10.50
N TYR A 368 15.51 -13.36 9.35
CA TYR A 368 15.94 -14.37 8.37
C TYR A 368 17.40 -14.79 8.51
N GLY A 369 18.13 -14.18 9.43
CA GLY A 369 19.55 -14.42 9.70
C GLY A 369 19.80 -14.80 11.16
N PRO A 370 20.45 -13.92 11.96
CA PRO A 370 20.80 -14.22 13.35
C PRO A 370 19.64 -14.60 14.26
N LEU A 371 18.43 -14.12 13.98
CA LEU A 371 17.20 -14.41 14.74
C LEU A 371 16.29 -15.44 14.05
N ALA A 372 16.76 -16.15 13.01
CA ALA A 372 15.95 -17.11 12.24
C ALA A 372 15.33 -18.23 13.11
N GLY A 373 15.95 -18.57 14.24
CA GLY A 373 15.40 -19.53 15.20
C GLY A 373 14.29 -18.99 16.10
N VAL A 374 14.02 -17.68 16.07
CA VAL A 374 13.00 -17.04 16.92
C VAL A 374 11.78 -16.71 16.05
N THR A 375 10.69 -17.43 16.28
CA THR A 375 9.43 -17.24 15.53
C THR A 375 8.27 -16.90 16.44
N VAL A 376 7.29 -16.16 15.91
CA VAL A 376 6.02 -15.86 16.58
C VAL A 376 4.91 -16.61 15.84
N ILE A 377 4.23 -17.53 16.51
CA ILE A 377 3.19 -18.41 15.91
C ILE A 377 3.74 -19.18 14.68
N GLY A 378 5.03 -19.56 14.70
CA GLY A 378 5.68 -20.25 13.58
C GLY A 378 6.07 -19.35 12.40
N MET A 379 5.90 -18.03 12.50
CA MET A 379 6.26 -17.06 11.47
C MET A 379 7.50 -16.26 11.89
N GLN A 380 8.33 -15.87 10.91
CA GLN A 380 9.39 -14.89 11.12
C GLN A 380 8.79 -13.52 11.48
N PHE A 381 9.56 -12.63 12.12
CA PHE A 381 9.02 -11.34 12.59
C PHE A 381 8.37 -10.51 11.48
N LEU A 382 8.99 -10.44 10.30
CA LEU A 382 8.43 -9.71 9.16
C LEU A 382 7.06 -10.30 8.76
N ASP A 383 7.02 -11.62 8.58
CA ASP A 383 5.79 -12.33 8.16
C ASP A 383 4.70 -12.23 9.23
N PHE A 384 5.08 -12.26 10.50
CA PHE A 384 4.14 -12.08 11.61
C PHE A 384 3.54 -10.67 11.64
N PHE A 385 4.35 -9.62 11.48
CA PHE A 385 3.84 -8.25 11.44
C PHE A 385 2.97 -8.01 10.21
N ASP A 386 3.35 -8.57 9.05
CA ASP A 386 2.54 -8.51 7.84
C ASP A 386 1.19 -9.22 8.04
N PHE A 387 1.19 -10.43 8.57
CA PHE A 387 -0.04 -11.17 8.90
C PHE A 387 -0.91 -10.40 9.89
N LEU A 388 -0.35 -9.93 11.00
CA LEU A 388 -1.09 -9.23 12.03
C LEU A 388 -1.75 -7.96 11.49
N THR A 389 -1.00 -7.15 10.74
CA THR A 389 -1.52 -5.87 10.21
C THR A 389 -2.45 -6.08 9.04
N ASN A 390 -2.04 -6.80 8.00
CA ASN A 390 -2.79 -6.88 6.75
C ASN A 390 -3.95 -7.89 6.82
N SER A 391 -3.73 -9.05 7.46
CA SER A 391 -4.74 -10.10 7.50
C SER A 391 -5.76 -9.94 8.62
N VAL A 392 -5.38 -9.29 9.73
CA VAL A 392 -6.24 -9.18 10.92
C VAL A 392 -6.66 -7.74 11.20
N MET A 393 -5.70 -6.83 11.43
CA MET A 393 -6.02 -5.49 11.94
C MET A 393 -6.72 -4.61 10.89
N MET A 394 -6.25 -4.60 9.65
CA MET A 394 -6.83 -3.75 8.60
C MET A 394 -8.29 -4.08 8.31
N PRO A 395 -8.72 -5.33 8.10
CA PRO A 395 -10.13 -5.63 7.92
C PRO A 395 -11.01 -5.22 9.10
N ILE A 396 -10.52 -5.39 10.33
CA ILE A 396 -11.22 -4.95 11.55
C ILE A 396 -11.33 -3.42 11.57
N ALA A 397 -10.27 -2.70 11.23
CA ALA A 397 -10.26 -1.25 11.14
C ALA A 397 -11.24 -0.74 10.07
N ALA A 398 -11.33 -1.41 8.91
CA ALA A 398 -12.29 -1.08 7.86
C ALA A 398 -13.75 -1.26 8.32
N ILE A 399 -14.04 -2.36 9.02
CA ILE A 399 -15.37 -2.58 9.63
C ILE A 399 -15.67 -1.44 10.61
N ALA A 400 -14.71 -1.06 11.45
CA ALA A 400 -14.87 0.04 12.39
C ALA A 400 -15.15 1.38 11.69
N THR A 401 -14.44 1.67 10.58
CA THR A 401 -14.68 2.86 9.74
C THR A 401 -16.08 2.83 9.12
N CYS A 402 -16.50 1.70 8.56
CA CYS A 402 -17.84 1.54 7.99
C CYS A 402 -18.94 1.78 9.04
N LEU A 403 -18.79 1.23 10.25
CA LEU A 403 -19.75 1.41 11.33
C LEU A 403 -19.74 2.85 11.86
N LEU A 404 -18.57 3.49 11.99
CA LEU A 404 -18.48 4.90 12.35
C LEU A 404 -19.24 5.77 11.36
N VAL A 405 -18.94 5.64 10.06
CA VAL A 405 -19.53 6.45 8.99
C VAL A 405 -21.04 6.18 8.84
N SER A 406 -21.46 4.91 8.85
CA SER A 406 -22.85 4.56 8.55
C SER A 406 -23.78 4.66 9.75
N ARG A 407 -23.31 4.46 11.01
CA ARG A 407 -24.16 4.36 12.21
C ARG A 407 -23.94 5.50 13.21
N VAL A 408 -22.71 6.01 13.35
CA VAL A 408 -22.39 7.03 14.37
C VAL A 408 -22.50 8.42 13.78
N ILE A 409 -21.81 8.71 12.69
CA ILE A 409 -21.83 10.01 12.00
C ILE A 409 -23.14 10.16 11.23
N GLY A 410 -23.52 9.13 10.49
CA GLY A 410 -24.62 9.12 9.55
C GLY A 410 -24.18 9.55 8.13
N VAL A 411 -24.64 8.79 7.14
CA VAL A 411 -24.23 8.98 5.73
C VAL A 411 -24.59 10.36 5.22
N ASP A 412 -25.71 10.94 5.67
CA ASP A 412 -26.17 12.27 5.22
C ASP A 412 -25.18 13.39 5.60
N LYS A 413 -24.49 13.28 6.76
CA LYS A 413 -23.44 14.26 7.14
C LYS A 413 -22.19 14.12 6.29
N ILE A 414 -21.85 12.89 5.90
CA ILE A 414 -20.75 12.64 4.97
C ILE A 414 -21.05 13.25 3.61
N GLU A 415 -22.28 13.08 3.12
CA GLU A 415 -22.73 13.65 1.86
C GLU A 415 -22.68 15.19 1.89
N GLN A 416 -23.14 15.82 2.98
CA GLN A 416 -23.04 17.27 3.17
C GLN A 416 -21.60 17.78 3.13
N GLU A 417 -20.66 17.04 3.72
CA GLU A 417 -19.25 17.40 3.67
C GLU A 417 -18.67 17.27 2.25
N VAL A 418 -19.07 16.23 1.49
CA VAL A 418 -18.62 16.07 0.10
C VAL A 418 -19.20 17.16 -0.80
N GLU A 419 -20.47 17.49 -0.62
CA GLU A 419 -21.21 18.50 -1.40
C GLU A 419 -20.95 19.95 -0.92
N LEU A 420 -19.98 20.17 -0.03
CA LEU A 420 -19.62 21.48 0.49
C LEU A 420 -19.29 22.45 -0.68
N ASP A 421 -19.76 23.68 -0.59
CA ASP A 421 -19.59 24.74 -1.60
C ASP A 421 -20.11 24.36 -2.99
N GLY A 422 -21.15 23.50 -3.06
CA GLY A 422 -21.80 23.08 -4.30
C GLY A 422 -20.99 22.06 -5.12
N GLN A 423 -20.02 21.38 -4.49
CA GLN A 423 -19.25 20.34 -5.16
C GLN A 423 -20.13 19.14 -5.52
N PRO A 424 -19.92 18.48 -6.68
CA PRO A 424 -20.74 17.35 -7.09
C PRO A 424 -20.42 16.08 -6.26
N PHE A 425 -21.46 15.27 -6.00
CA PHE A 425 -21.31 13.90 -5.52
C PHE A 425 -22.02 12.94 -6.46
N ARG A 426 -21.37 12.59 -7.57
CA ARG A 426 -21.95 11.82 -8.68
C ARG A 426 -22.26 10.37 -8.29
N ARG A 427 -21.34 9.72 -7.56
CA ARG A 427 -21.45 8.31 -7.13
C ARG A 427 -22.13 8.15 -5.76
N LYS A 428 -22.93 9.13 -5.31
CA LYS A 428 -23.61 9.16 -4.01
C LYS A 428 -24.42 7.89 -3.70
N ARG A 429 -25.17 7.37 -4.69
CA ARG A 429 -25.99 6.15 -4.51
C ARG A 429 -25.12 4.91 -4.27
N ILE A 430 -24.03 4.78 -5.02
CA ILE A 430 -23.05 3.69 -4.86
C ILE A 430 -22.43 3.78 -3.48
N PHE A 431 -21.91 4.96 -3.09
CA PHE A 431 -21.32 5.19 -1.78
C PHE A 431 -22.27 4.77 -0.65
N ARG A 432 -23.54 5.25 -0.67
CA ARG A 432 -24.54 4.97 0.35
C ARG A 432 -24.83 3.48 0.50
N PHE A 433 -24.95 2.76 -0.60
CA PHE A 433 -25.21 1.32 -0.58
C PHE A 433 -23.99 0.53 -0.12
N MET A 434 -22.83 0.83 -0.68
CA MET A 434 -21.57 0.14 -0.37
C MET A 434 -21.19 0.30 1.10
N ILE A 435 -21.14 1.53 1.63
CA ILE A 435 -20.69 1.79 3.01
C ILE A 435 -21.61 1.17 4.08
N ARG A 436 -22.91 1.08 3.80
CA ARG A 436 -23.89 0.53 4.75
C ARG A 436 -23.90 -0.99 4.77
N TRP A 437 -23.70 -1.64 3.62
CA TRP A 437 -23.97 -3.06 3.45
C TRP A 437 -22.77 -3.86 2.96
N LEU A 438 -22.21 -3.51 1.80
CA LEU A 438 -21.21 -4.37 1.16
C LEU A 438 -19.80 -4.19 1.73
N CYS A 439 -19.35 -2.97 2.04
CA CYS A 439 -18.01 -2.76 2.58
C CYS A 439 -17.76 -3.52 3.89
N PRO A 440 -18.66 -3.50 4.89
CA PRO A 440 -18.46 -4.31 6.10
C PRO A 440 -18.43 -5.81 5.82
N VAL A 441 -19.27 -6.30 4.88
CA VAL A 441 -19.32 -7.72 4.50
C VAL A 441 -18.01 -8.11 3.79
N PHE A 442 -17.53 -7.30 2.85
CA PHE A 442 -16.27 -7.56 2.17
C PHE A 442 -15.08 -7.59 3.12
N ALA A 443 -15.01 -6.63 4.04
CA ALA A 443 -13.97 -6.63 5.07
C ALA A 443 -14.04 -7.88 5.97
N ALA A 444 -15.24 -8.34 6.34
CA ALA A 444 -15.42 -9.58 7.10
C ALA A 444 -15.00 -10.83 6.30
N VAL A 445 -15.29 -10.89 5.00
CA VAL A 445 -14.85 -11.98 4.11
C VAL A 445 -13.32 -11.97 3.99
N ILE A 446 -12.70 -10.79 3.81
CA ILE A 446 -11.23 -10.65 3.77
C ILE A 446 -10.60 -11.15 5.08
N LEU A 447 -11.14 -10.75 6.23
CA LEU A 447 -10.68 -11.20 7.53
C LEU A 447 -10.75 -12.72 7.66
N ALA A 448 -11.92 -13.30 7.39
CA ALA A 448 -12.14 -14.74 7.52
C ALA A 448 -11.24 -15.55 6.57
N SER A 449 -11.14 -15.14 5.30
CA SER A 449 -10.31 -15.82 4.30
C SER A 449 -8.81 -15.70 4.61
N SER A 450 -8.33 -14.53 5.01
CA SER A 450 -6.93 -14.31 5.34
C SER A 450 -6.49 -15.10 6.58
N VAL A 451 -7.34 -15.14 7.62
CA VAL A 451 -7.09 -15.97 8.80
C VAL A 451 -7.12 -17.45 8.45
N ALA A 452 -8.12 -17.90 7.69
CA ALA A 452 -8.21 -19.30 7.25
C ALA A 452 -7.00 -19.72 6.41
N ASN A 453 -6.48 -18.84 5.54
CA ASN A 453 -5.26 -19.09 4.77
C ASN A 453 -4.01 -19.19 5.68
N ALA A 454 -3.87 -18.31 6.66
CA ALA A 454 -2.72 -18.31 7.58
C ALA A 454 -2.64 -19.60 8.41
N PHE A 455 -3.78 -20.18 8.77
CA PHE A 455 -3.86 -21.47 9.47
C PHE A 455 -3.96 -22.69 8.54
N GLY A 456 -3.78 -22.52 7.22
CA GLY A 456 -3.77 -23.61 6.25
C GLY A 456 -5.12 -24.29 6.01
N ILE A 457 -6.23 -23.67 6.46
CA ILE A 457 -7.60 -24.19 6.23
C ILE A 457 -7.98 -24.03 4.76
N ILE A 458 -7.56 -22.95 4.13
CA ILE A 458 -7.67 -22.70 2.68
C ILE A 458 -6.29 -22.33 2.14
N LYS A 459 -6.07 -22.50 0.83
CA LYS A 459 -4.85 -22.04 0.14
C LYS A 459 -5.21 -20.88 -0.78
N MET A 460 -4.61 -19.72 -0.52
CA MET A 460 -4.75 -18.51 -1.33
C MET A 460 -3.45 -18.18 -2.07
#